data_ae33b2286ae67444b5f6144073778156
#
_entry.id   ae33b2286ae67444b5f6144073778156
#
_cell.length_a   1.000
_cell.length_b   1.000
_cell.length_c   1.000
_cell.angle_alpha   90.00
_cell.angle_beta   90.00
_cell.angle_gamma   90.00
#
_symmetry.space_group_name_H-M   'P 1'
#
loop_
_entity.id
_entity.type
_entity.pdbx_description
1 polymer ?
#
loop_
_entity_poly.entity_id
_entity_poly.type
_entity_poly.pdbx_seq_one_letter_code
_entity_poly.pdbx_strand_id
1 'polypeptide(L)'
;MKQYSFDHYYIYSEMTTVLQELAAEYPGLIKMHSICTTADGHEVWATEITNYATGGALEKPAYYVDGSHHAGEVTGSMAAIHLIVTLVQGYGKKDNITNLLDNFTVYVIPRISPDGAEKVLTTPEQLRSVNRPYPFEEWMPGLHPEDLDGDGVIRMMRVPDPTGVWKAMDKDPRILVKRSPSDFGGTYYHLYPEGIIEGYDGVHVQPAEGKWNLDFNRNYPLGWFPENRQPGAGKYPLSNPENKAVVDFVLSHPNICGGVTYHTSGGCYIYPPGTKPEKQA
;
A
#
# COMPACT_ATOMS: atom_id res chain seq x y z
N MET A 1 -24.39 16.28 -10.97
CA MET A 1 -23.44 15.58 -10.07
C MET A 1 -22.70 14.53 -10.89
N LYS A 2 -21.40 14.63 -10.99
CA LYS A 2 -20.58 13.68 -11.74
C LYS A 2 -20.61 12.33 -11.04
N GLN A 3 -20.76 11.25 -11.80
CA GLN A 3 -20.65 9.89 -11.28
C GLN A 3 -19.23 9.40 -11.51
N TYR A 4 -18.58 8.92 -10.44
CA TYR A 4 -17.25 8.32 -10.50
C TYR A 4 -17.38 6.80 -10.55
N SER A 5 -16.65 6.16 -11.47
CA SER A 5 -16.61 4.70 -11.56
C SER A 5 -15.56 4.13 -10.60
N PHE A 6 -15.88 3.00 -9.98
CA PHE A 6 -14.97 2.23 -9.12
C PHE A 6 -14.79 0.80 -9.64
N ASP A 7 -14.85 0.62 -10.96
CA ASP A 7 -14.72 -0.65 -11.65
C ASP A 7 -13.27 -1.02 -11.98
N HIS A 8 -12.33 -0.09 -11.75
CA HIS A 8 -10.89 -0.28 -11.90
C HIS A 8 -10.13 0.46 -10.80
N TYR A 9 -8.84 0.16 -10.64
CA TYR A 9 -7.95 0.88 -9.76
C TYR A 9 -7.42 2.14 -10.45
N TYR A 10 -7.57 3.29 -9.81
CA TYR A 10 -7.11 4.56 -10.35
C TYR A 10 -5.59 4.66 -10.34
N ILE A 11 -5.00 5.00 -11.47
CA ILE A 11 -3.63 5.50 -11.55
C ILE A 11 -3.54 6.89 -10.89
N TYR A 12 -2.33 7.40 -10.70
CA TYR A 12 -2.12 8.64 -9.97
C TYR A 12 -2.87 9.85 -10.57
N SER A 13 -2.84 9.99 -11.91
CA SER A 13 -3.51 11.09 -12.59
C SER A 13 -5.04 11.05 -12.46
N GLU A 14 -5.64 9.87 -12.47
CA GLU A 14 -7.09 9.69 -12.30
C GLU A 14 -7.50 10.04 -10.87
N MET A 15 -6.77 9.52 -9.87
CA MET A 15 -7.00 9.87 -8.47
C MET A 15 -6.91 11.37 -8.24
N THR A 16 -5.83 12.00 -8.72
CA THR A 16 -5.63 13.45 -8.58
C THR A 16 -6.76 14.24 -9.23
N THR A 17 -7.21 13.84 -10.42
CA THR A 17 -8.32 14.48 -11.13
C THR A 17 -9.61 14.41 -10.31
N VAL A 18 -9.95 13.24 -9.75
CA VAL A 18 -11.14 13.08 -8.89
C VAL A 18 -11.10 14.02 -7.69
N LEU A 19 -9.95 14.12 -7.01
CA LEU A 19 -9.81 14.99 -5.85
C LEU A 19 -9.92 16.48 -6.21
N GLN A 20 -9.31 16.90 -7.31
CA GLN A 20 -9.37 18.27 -7.81
C GLN A 20 -10.79 18.65 -8.23
N GLU A 21 -11.49 17.78 -8.92
CA GLU A 21 -12.87 18.01 -9.33
C GLU A 21 -13.81 18.16 -8.13
N LEU A 22 -13.68 17.29 -7.12
CA LEU A 22 -14.45 17.39 -5.89
C LEU A 22 -14.16 18.68 -5.14
N ALA A 23 -12.91 19.09 -5.03
CA ALA A 23 -12.53 20.33 -4.37
C ALA A 23 -13.07 21.57 -5.11
N ALA A 24 -13.10 21.52 -6.44
CA ALA A 24 -13.66 22.60 -7.26
C ALA A 24 -15.20 22.66 -7.21
N GLU A 25 -15.88 21.50 -7.23
CA GLU A 25 -17.35 21.42 -7.23
C GLU A 25 -17.95 21.71 -5.84
N TYR A 26 -17.24 21.34 -4.75
CA TYR A 26 -17.72 21.45 -3.37
C TYR A 26 -16.79 22.24 -2.43
N PRO A 27 -16.39 23.50 -2.78
CA PRO A 27 -15.39 24.26 -2.00
C PRO A 27 -15.82 24.57 -0.56
N GLY A 28 -17.10 24.47 -0.25
CA GLY A 28 -17.65 24.61 1.11
C GLY A 28 -17.56 23.35 1.98
N LEU A 29 -17.14 22.22 1.39
CA LEU A 29 -17.11 20.91 2.07
C LEU A 29 -15.75 20.23 2.06
N ILE A 30 -14.93 20.44 1.04
CA ILE A 30 -13.64 19.76 0.90
C ILE A 30 -12.55 20.73 0.47
N LYS A 31 -11.39 20.58 1.09
CA LYS A 31 -10.12 21.18 0.65
C LYS A 31 -9.10 20.06 0.40
N MET A 32 -8.18 20.34 -0.51
CA MET A 32 -7.11 19.44 -0.91
C MET A 32 -5.77 20.09 -0.66
N HIS A 33 -4.84 19.35 -0.04
CA HIS A 33 -3.51 19.82 0.32
C HIS A 33 -2.46 18.83 -0.17
N SER A 34 -1.32 19.35 -0.67
CA SER A 34 -0.11 18.53 -0.79
C SER A 34 0.61 18.54 0.56
N ILE A 35 0.92 17.36 1.09
CA ILE A 35 1.69 17.23 2.33
C ILE A 35 3.17 16.95 2.09
N CYS A 36 3.53 16.37 0.95
CA CYS A 36 4.90 16.30 0.43
C CYS A 36 4.90 15.96 -1.05
N THR A 37 6.01 16.27 -1.72
CA THR A 37 6.32 15.79 -3.08
C THR A 37 7.31 14.63 -2.96
N THR A 38 7.02 13.53 -3.65
CA THR A 38 7.85 12.31 -3.63
C THR A 38 9.06 12.42 -4.56
N ALA A 39 9.90 11.38 -4.56
CA ALA A 39 11.08 11.33 -5.41
C ALA A 39 10.75 11.30 -6.91
N ASP A 40 9.62 10.68 -7.31
CA ASP A 40 9.17 10.62 -8.71
C ASP A 40 8.33 11.86 -9.09
N GLY A 41 8.20 12.83 -8.18
CA GLY A 41 7.48 14.10 -8.43
C GLY A 41 5.96 14.02 -8.21
N HIS A 42 5.45 12.96 -7.59
CA HIS A 42 4.05 12.88 -7.20
C HIS A 42 3.79 13.61 -5.89
N GLU A 43 2.63 14.27 -5.80
CA GLU A 43 2.18 14.83 -4.53
C GLU A 43 1.49 13.77 -3.67
N VAL A 44 1.77 13.74 -2.38
CA VAL A 44 0.97 13.01 -1.40
C VAL A 44 -0.18 13.91 -1.00
N TRP A 45 -1.37 13.58 -1.50
CA TRP A 45 -2.57 14.37 -1.27
C TRP A 45 -3.22 14.06 0.06
N ALA A 46 -3.58 15.10 0.81
CA ALA A 46 -4.49 15.04 1.94
C ALA A 46 -5.76 15.84 1.62
N THR A 47 -6.90 15.34 2.04
CA THR A 47 -8.18 16.06 1.96
C THR A 47 -8.71 16.36 3.37
N GLU A 48 -9.27 17.54 3.52
CA GLU A 48 -9.95 18.03 4.71
C GLU A 48 -11.43 18.17 4.37
N ILE A 49 -12.30 17.37 5.00
CA ILE A 49 -13.71 17.26 4.64
C ILE A 49 -14.56 17.63 5.86
N THR A 50 -15.30 18.71 5.76
CA THR A 50 -16.22 19.23 6.79
C THR A 50 -17.17 20.26 6.17
N ASN A 51 -18.28 20.59 6.79
CA ASN A 51 -19.05 21.76 6.44
C ASN A 51 -18.43 23.02 7.04
N TYR A 52 -17.73 23.82 6.23
CA TYR A 52 -17.09 25.06 6.69
C TYR A 52 -18.08 26.16 7.10
N ALA A 53 -19.35 26.06 6.74
CA ALA A 53 -20.37 26.99 7.20
C ALA A 53 -20.73 26.79 8.68
N THR A 54 -20.43 25.63 9.27
CA THR A 54 -20.73 25.33 10.68
C THR A 54 -19.49 25.39 11.59
N GLY A 55 -18.32 25.78 11.05
CA GLY A 55 -17.07 25.95 11.80
C GLY A 55 -15.85 25.46 11.01
N GLY A 56 -14.66 25.90 11.40
CA GLY A 56 -13.39 25.49 10.82
C GLY A 56 -13.05 24.04 11.12
N ALA A 57 -12.23 23.41 10.27
CA ALA A 57 -11.89 22.00 10.41
C ALA A 57 -11.19 21.68 11.75
N LEU A 58 -10.32 22.56 12.23
CA LEU A 58 -9.64 22.41 13.53
C LEU A 58 -10.53 22.68 14.75
N GLU A 59 -11.71 23.28 14.55
CA GLU A 59 -12.65 23.60 15.64
C GLU A 59 -13.58 22.42 15.97
N LYS A 60 -13.56 21.37 15.16
CA LYS A 60 -14.39 20.18 15.31
C LYS A 60 -13.55 18.95 15.63
N PRO A 61 -14.06 17.99 16.41
CA PRO A 61 -13.39 16.69 16.54
C PRO A 61 -13.25 16.03 15.18
N ALA A 62 -12.12 15.34 14.97
CA ALA A 62 -11.80 14.80 13.66
C ALA A 62 -11.50 13.31 13.67
N TYR A 63 -11.76 12.68 12.55
CA TYR A 63 -11.38 11.30 12.26
C TYR A 63 -10.40 11.26 11.09
N TYR A 64 -9.33 10.48 11.24
CA TYR A 64 -8.27 10.33 10.25
C TYR A 64 -8.40 9.01 9.50
N VAL A 65 -8.23 9.05 8.18
CA VAL A 65 -8.25 7.87 7.31
C VAL A 65 -7.09 7.94 6.34
N ASP A 66 -6.38 6.85 6.15
CA ASP A 66 -5.41 6.73 5.08
C ASP A 66 -5.44 5.37 4.39
N GLY A 67 -4.71 5.27 3.27
CA GLY A 67 -4.56 4.04 2.52
C GLY A 67 -3.23 3.95 1.77
N SER A 68 -2.91 2.75 1.33
CA SER A 68 -1.74 2.48 0.49
C SER A 68 -0.41 2.89 1.10
N HIS A 69 -0.14 2.45 2.33
CA HIS A 69 1.23 2.42 2.89
C HIS A 69 2.13 1.49 2.05
N HIS A 70 1.56 0.42 1.53
CA HIS A 70 2.23 -0.50 0.64
C HIS A 70 1.71 -0.33 -0.78
N ALA A 71 2.62 -0.35 -1.73
CA ALA A 71 2.36 -0.02 -3.13
C ALA A 71 1.26 -0.86 -3.77
N GLY A 72 1.29 -2.19 -3.58
CA GLY A 72 0.31 -3.12 -4.15
C GLY A 72 -1.06 -3.13 -3.45
N GLU A 73 -1.22 -2.40 -2.33
CA GLU A 73 -2.47 -2.39 -1.55
C GLU A 73 -3.44 -1.30 -2.03
N VAL A 74 -3.60 -1.22 -3.35
CA VAL A 74 -4.37 -0.15 -4.02
C VAL A 74 -5.87 -0.16 -3.70
N THR A 75 -6.42 -1.30 -3.25
CA THR A 75 -7.83 -1.36 -2.79
C THR A 75 -8.05 -0.42 -1.60
N GLY A 76 -7.07 -0.30 -0.68
CA GLY A 76 -7.14 0.64 0.43
C GLY A 76 -7.22 2.10 -0.02
N SER A 77 -6.45 2.45 -1.06
CA SER A 77 -6.52 3.76 -1.72
C SER A 77 -7.92 4.00 -2.33
N MET A 78 -8.46 3.02 -3.06
CA MET A 78 -9.79 3.13 -3.66
C MET A 78 -10.90 3.26 -2.62
N ALA A 79 -10.80 2.53 -1.50
CA ALA A 79 -11.74 2.66 -0.38
C ALA A 79 -11.72 4.07 0.23
N ALA A 80 -10.53 4.66 0.39
CA ALA A 80 -10.36 6.02 0.87
C ALA A 80 -10.95 7.05 -0.11
N ILE A 81 -10.73 6.90 -1.42
CA ILE A 81 -11.33 7.77 -2.45
C ILE A 81 -12.85 7.61 -2.47
N HIS A 82 -13.35 6.39 -2.37
CA HIS A 82 -14.79 6.13 -2.30
C HIS A 82 -15.43 6.80 -1.08
N LEU A 83 -14.75 6.79 0.06
CA LEU A 83 -15.18 7.50 1.27
C LEU A 83 -15.28 9.00 1.00
N ILE A 84 -14.25 9.63 0.40
CA ILE A 84 -14.26 11.06 0.05
C ILE A 84 -15.47 11.39 -0.81
N VAL A 85 -15.67 10.65 -1.92
CA VAL A 85 -16.81 10.84 -2.84
C VAL A 85 -18.14 10.69 -2.10
N THR A 86 -18.26 9.65 -1.26
CA THR A 86 -19.48 9.36 -0.50
C THR A 86 -19.84 10.48 0.48
N LEU A 87 -18.87 11.01 1.19
CA LEU A 87 -19.06 12.10 2.15
C LEU A 87 -19.46 13.38 1.44
N VAL A 88 -18.69 13.79 0.44
CA VAL A 88 -18.90 15.06 -0.26
C VAL A 88 -20.22 15.06 -1.03
N GLN A 89 -20.50 14.00 -1.79
CA GLN A 89 -21.73 13.92 -2.59
C GLN A 89 -22.97 13.55 -1.78
N GLY A 90 -22.79 12.98 -0.60
CA GLY A 90 -23.89 12.61 0.31
C GLY A 90 -24.39 13.75 1.17
N TYR A 91 -23.60 14.82 1.34
CA TYR A 91 -24.00 16.00 2.12
C TYR A 91 -25.27 16.62 1.57
N GLY A 92 -26.20 16.99 2.47
CA GLY A 92 -27.52 17.53 2.11
C GLY A 92 -28.50 16.51 1.51
N LYS A 93 -28.11 15.23 1.37
CA LYS A 93 -28.97 14.15 0.84
C LYS A 93 -29.13 12.98 1.81
N LYS A 94 -28.14 12.72 2.62
CA LYS A 94 -28.15 11.68 3.67
C LYS A 94 -27.96 12.33 5.01
N ASP A 95 -28.97 12.22 5.87
CA ASP A 95 -29.01 12.92 7.18
C ASP A 95 -27.80 12.56 8.04
N ASN A 96 -27.36 11.31 8.03
CA ASN A 96 -26.19 10.89 8.79
C ASN A 96 -24.88 11.53 8.30
N ILE A 97 -24.72 11.71 6.98
CA ILE A 97 -23.54 12.37 6.41
C ILE A 97 -23.60 13.88 6.65
N THR A 98 -24.77 14.48 6.51
CA THR A 98 -24.97 15.90 6.79
C THR A 98 -24.63 16.19 8.26
N ASN A 99 -25.23 15.43 9.18
CA ASN A 99 -24.92 15.58 10.60
C ASN A 99 -23.45 15.32 10.94
N LEU A 100 -22.82 14.35 10.28
CA LEU A 100 -21.39 14.09 10.44
C LEU A 100 -20.56 15.31 10.06
N LEU A 101 -20.72 15.86 8.87
CA LEU A 101 -19.89 16.96 8.38
C LEU A 101 -20.23 18.31 9.01
N ASP A 102 -21.43 18.48 9.54
CA ASP A 102 -21.80 19.67 10.32
C ASP A 102 -21.07 19.73 11.67
N ASN A 103 -20.73 18.56 12.27
CA ASN A 103 -20.18 18.47 13.62
C ASN A 103 -18.76 17.91 13.70
N PHE A 104 -18.27 17.28 12.63
CA PHE A 104 -16.96 16.62 12.60
C PHE A 104 -16.17 17.00 11.35
N THR A 105 -14.87 16.76 11.42
CA THR A 105 -13.97 16.80 10.28
C THR A 105 -13.48 15.39 9.95
N VAL A 106 -13.34 15.07 8.67
CA VAL A 106 -12.70 13.85 8.23
C VAL A 106 -11.48 14.20 7.39
N TYR A 107 -10.30 13.82 7.86
CA TYR A 107 -9.04 13.95 7.13
C TYR A 107 -8.76 12.65 6.40
N VAL A 108 -8.48 12.72 5.10
CA VAL A 108 -8.19 11.51 4.32
C VAL A 108 -6.93 11.69 3.48
N ILE A 109 -5.97 10.77 3.64
CA ILE A 109 -4.80 10.63 2.76
C ILE A 109 -5.00 9.35 1.95
N PRO A 110 -5.53 9.44 0.72
CA PRO A 110 -5.97 8.26 0.00
C PRO A 110 -4.83 7.34 -0.47
N ARG A 111 -3.61 7.89 -0.63
CA ARG A 111 -2.44 7.12 -1.11
C ARG A 111 -1.16 7.70 -0.55
N ILE A 112 -0.57 6.99 0.44
CA ILE A 112 0.69 7.43 1.08
C ILE A 112 1.91 7.10 0.21
N SER A 113 1.86 6.01 -0.56
CA SER A 113 2.94 5.59 -1.46
C SER A 113 2.57 5.76 -2.94
N PRO A 114 2.45 6.99 -3.47
CA PRO A 114 2.01 7.19 -4.85
C PRO A 114 3.00 6.66 -5.89
N ASP A 115 4.31 6.81 -5.69
CA ASP A 115 5.34 6.33 -6.62
C ASP A 115 5.29 4.80 -6.77
N GLY A 116 5.24 4.10 -5.64
CA GLY A 116 5.15 2.65 -5.64
C GLY A 116 3.84 2.14 -6.24
N ALA A 117 2.72 2.76 -5.86
CA ALA A 117 1.40 2.38 -6.38
C ALA A 117 1.29 2.61 -7.89
N GLU A 118 1.83 3.71 -8.40
CA GLU A 118 1.87 3.97 -9.85
C GLU A 118 2.67 2.91 -10.59
N LYS A 119 3.84 2.55 -10.07
CA LYS A 119 4.68 1.50 -10.63
C LYS A 119 3.95 0.15 -10.71
N VAL A 120 3.30 -0.26 -9.62
CA VAL A 120 2.53 -1.52 -9.56
C VAL A 120 1.31 -1.50 -10.48
N LEU A 121 0.67 -0.35 -10.66
CA LEU A 121 -0.51 -0.21 -11.53
C LEU A 121 -0.18 -0.14 -13.01
N THR A 122 1.02 0.29 -13.37
CA THR A 122 1.42 0.54 -14.75
C THR A 122 2.47 -0.43 -15.31
N THR A 123 3.04 -1.29 -14.45
CA THR A 123 4.05 -2.29 -14.84
C THR A 123 3.79 -3.62 -14.12
N PRO A 124 4.37 -4.74 -14.58
CA PRO A 124 4.28 -6.03 -13.89
C PRO A 124 5.12 -6.10 -12.60
N GLU A 125 5.92 -5.07 -12.29
CA GLU A 125 6.80 -5.07 -11.12
C GLU A 125 6.02 -5.01 -9.80
N GLN A 126 6.54 -5.71 -8.79
CA GLN A 126 5.98 -5.71 -7.45
C GLN A 126 6.93 -4.99 -6.49
N LEU A 127 6.40 -4.03 -5.76
CA LEU A 127 7.14 -3.22 -4.80
C LEU A 127 6.48 -3.31 -3.42
N ARG A 128 7.27 -3.13 -2.35
CA ARG A 128 6.68 -3.03 -1.02
C ARG A 128 6.03 -1.65 -0.77
N SER A 129 6.77 -0.54 -0.92
CA SER A 129 6.20 0.79 -0.72
C SER A 129 6.65 1.82 -1.75
N VAL A 130 7.94 1.89 -2.09
CA VAL A 130 8.49 2.98 -2.91
C VAL A 130 9.17 2.48 -4.17
N ASN A 131 9.20 3.31 -5.19
CA ASN A 131 9.94 3.08 -6.43
C ASN A 131 11.42 3.55 -6.27
N ARG A 132 12.08 3.11 -5.18
CA ARG A 132 13.50 3.36 -4.89
C ARG A 132 14.16 2.04 -4.48
N PRO A 133 15.38 1.73 -5.00
CA PRO A 133 16.14 0.58 -4.51
C PRO A 133 16.40 0.69 -3.00
N TYR A 134 16.16 -0.40 -2.28
CA TYR A 134 16.42 -0.51 -0.86
C TYR A 134 16.42 -1.98 -0.43
N PRO A 135 17.34 -2.45 0.43
CA PRO A 135 18.45 -1.69 1.05
C PRO A 135 19.66 -1.50 0.12
N PHE A 136 19.70 -2.19 -1.01
CA PHE A 136 20.84 -2.18 -1.95
C PHE A 136 20.53 -1.25 -3.13
N GLU A 137 21.45 -0.36 -3.43
CA GLU A 137 21.37 0.55 -4.59
C GLU A 137 21.90 -0.12 -5.86
N GLU A 138 22.79 -1.13 -5.72
CA GLU A 138 23.38 -1.89 -6.82
C GLU A 138 22.61 -3.19 -7.09
N TRP A 139 22.77 -3.74 -8.31
CA TRP A 139 22.28 -5.05 -8.64
C TRP A 139 23.00 -6.11 -7.80
N MET A 140 22.23 -6.93 -7.11
CA MET A 140 22.75 -8.09 -6.37
C MET A 140 22.71 -9.32 -7.28
N PRO A 141 23.71 -10.22 -7.20
CA PRO A 141 23.66 -11.49 -7.94
C PRO A 141 22.42 -12.31 -7.58
N GLY A 142 21.89 -13.02 -8.57
CA GLY A 142 20.71 -13.88 -8.39
C GLY A 142 19.63 -13.67 -9.44
N LEU A 143 18.48 -14.32 -9.23
CA LEU A 143 17.32 -14.22 -10.11
C LEU A 143 16.54 -12.94 -9.79
N HIS A 144 16.46 -12.07 -10.78
CA HIS A 144 15.65 -10.85 -10.78
C HIS A 144 14.33 -11.12 -11.53
N PRO A 145 13.17 -10.98 -10.88
CA PRO A 145 11.89 -11.11 -11.56
C PRO A 145 11.76 -10.09 -12.70
N GLU A 146 11.40 -10.56 -13.89
CA GLU A 146 11.19 -9.71 -15.07
C GLU A 146 10.18 -10.39 -15.99
N ASP A 147 9.32 -9.60 -16.63
CA ASP A 147 8.40 -10.06 -17.67
C ASP A 147 9.21 -10.25 -18.96
N LEU A 148 9.57 -11.51 -19.25
CA LEU A 148 10.45 -11.86 -20.36
C LEU A 148 9.75 -11.93 -21.69
N ASP A 149 8.46 -12.26 -21.71
CA ASP A 149 7.68 -12.40 -22.94
C ASP A 149 6.85 -11.16 -23.29
N GLY A 150 6.82 -10.16 -22.40
CA GLY A 150 6.16 -8.87 -22.62
C GLY A 150 4.64 -8.95 -22.54
N ASP A 151 4.08 -9.96 -21.87
CA ASP A 151 2.64 -10.12 -21.75
C ASP A 151 2.01 -9.29 -20.59
N GLY A 152 2.83 -8.57 -19.84
CA GLY A 152 2.42 -7.70 -18.73
C GLY A 152 2.30 -8.42 -17.38
N VAL A 153 2.75 -9.69 -17.28
CA VAL A 153 2.65 -10.50 -16.06
C VAL A 153 3.93 -11.25 -15.78
N ILE A 154 4.54 -11.04 -14.64
CA ILE A 154 5.66 -11.89 -14.17
C ILE A 154 5.07 -13.21 -13.64
N ARG A 155 5.28 -14.29 -14.38
CA ARG A 155 4.74 -15.61 -14.07
C ARG A 155 5.66 -16.41 -13.16
N MET A 156 5.07 -17.38 -12.44
CA MET A 156 5.83 -18.36 -11.68
C MET A 156 6.12 -19.60 -12.54
N MET A 157 7.39 -19.92 -12.68
CA MET A 157 7.86 -21.14 -13.34
C MET A 157 7.96 -22.26 -12.31
N ARG A 158 7.51 -23.45 -12.68
CA ARG A 158 7.80 -24.68 -11.93
C ARG A 158 8.89 -25.48 -12.62
N VAL A 159 10.04 -25.59 -11.96
CA VAL A 159 11.21 -26.29 -12.48
C VAL A 159 11.30 -27.67 -11.84
N PRO A 160 11.22 -28.76 -12.61
CA PRO A 160 11.34 -30.12 -12.08
C PRO A 160 12.72 -30.32 -11.44
N ASP A 161 12.74 -30.76 -10.20
CA ASP A 161 13.97 -31.07 -9.46
C ASP A 161 13.69 -32.09 -8.35
N PRO A 162 14.51 -33.15 -8.22
CA PRO A 162 14.33 -34.15 -7.15
C PRO A 162 14.35 -33.57 -5.73
N THR A 163 15.02 -32.43 -5.53
CA THR A 163 15.10 -31.70 -4.24
C THR A 163 13.97 -30.71 -4.05
N GLY A 164 13.11 -30.56 -5.04
CA GLY A 164 11.99 -29.61 -5.04
C GLY A 164 11.08 -29.79 -3.83
N VAL A 165 10.61 -28.66 -3.31
CA VAL A 165 9.75 -28.61 -2.11
C VAL A 165 8.26 -28.58 -2.43
N TRP A 166 7.92 -28.60 -3.72
CA TRP A 166 6.55 -28.61 -4.23
C TRP A 166 6.23 -29.85 -5.03
N LYS A 167 4.98 -30.31 -4.98
CA LYS A 167 4.42 -31.37 -5.83
C LYS A 167 3.07 -30.93 -6.36
N ALA A 168 2.65 -31.50 -7.50
CA ALA A 168 1.29 -31.34 -8.01
C ALA A 168 0.29 -31.98 -7.05
N MET A 169 -0.86 -31.33 -6.87
CA MET A 169 -1.97 -31.91 -6.09
C MET A 169 -2.61 -33.05 -6.89
N ASP A 170 -2.87 -34.21 -6.26
CA ASP A 170 -3.43 -35.39 -6.92
C ASP A 170 -4.79 -35.11 -7.57
N LYS A 171 -5.64 -34.27 -6.92
CA LYS A 171 -6.97 -33.94 -7.42
C LYS A 171 -6.99 -32.91 -8.55
N ASP A 172 -6.02 -32.01 -8.58
CA ASP A 172 -5.86 -30.99 -9.62
C ASP A 172 -4.38 -30.69 -9.83
N PRO A 173 -3.77 -31.28 -10.90
CA PRO A 173 -2.34 -31.11 -11.14
C PRO A 173 -1.89 -29.68 -11.49
N ARG A 174 -2.82 -28.76 -11.70
CA ARG A 174 -2.53 -27.33 -11.88
C ARG A 174 -2.12 -26.66 -10.58
N ILE A 175 -2.58 -27.22 -9.45
CA ILE A 175 -2.30 -26.69 -8.10
C ILE A 175 -1.06 -27.38 -7.55
N LEU A 176 -0.14 -26.60 -6.99
CA LEU A 176 1.02 -27.10 -6.28
C LEU A 176 0.79 -27.05 -4.78
N VAL A 177 1.18 -28.12 -4.11
CA VAL A 177 1.17 -28.23 -2.64
C VAL A 177 2.56 -28.51 -2.13
N LYS A 178 2.85 -28.14 -0.90
CA LYS A 178 4.15 -28.47 -0.28
C LYS A 178 4.33 -29.97 -0.15
N ARG A 179 5.52 -30.42 -0.49
CA ARG A 179 5.96 -31.81 -0.27
C ARG A 179 6.01 -32.13 1.19
N SER A 180 5.41 -33.26 1.59
CA SER A 180 5.60 -33.82 2.94
C SER A 180 6.94 -34.55 3.04
N PRO A 181 7.57 -34.62 4.21
CA PRO A 181 8.75 -35.47 4.43
C PRO A 181 8.54 -36.96 4.11
N SER A 182 7.28 -37.41 4.11
CA SER A 182 6.92 -38.79 3.75
C SER A 182 6.65 -39.03 2.26
N ASP A 183 6.73 -37.99 1.42
CA ASP A 183 6.54 -38.14 -0.01
C ASP A 183 7.81 -38.67 -0.69
N PHE A 184 7.70 -39.87 -1.25
CA PHE A 184 8.79 -40.54 -1.98
C PHE A 184 8.32 -40.90 -3.40
N GLY A 185 9.23 -40.73 -4.35
CA GLY A 185 8.91 -40.97 -5.77
C GLY A 185 7.98 -39.91 -6.34
N GLY A 186 8.03 -39.69 -7.65
CA GLY A 186 7.23 -38.68 -8.32
C GLY A 186 8.05 -37.47 -8.76
N THR A 187 7.36 -36.49 -9.33
CA THR A 187 7.97 -35.24 -9.81
C THR A 187 7.79 -34.15 -8.77
N TYR A 188 8.91 -33.58 -8.35
CA TYR A 188 8.94 -32.44 -7.46
C TYR A 188 9.42 -31.19 -8.19
N TYR A 189 9.15 -30.01 -7.61
CA TYR A 189 9.41 -28.74 -8.26
C TYR A 189 9.99 -27.73 -7.30
N HIS A 190 10.90 -26.89 -7.81
CA HIS A 190 11.14 -25.55 -7.29
C HIS A 190 10.26 -24.55 -8.05
N LEU A 191 9.88 -23.47 -7.36
CA LEU A 191 9.12 -22.36 -7.94
C LEU A 191 10.03 -21.14 -8.01
N TYR A 192 10.12 -20.58 -9.19
CA TYR A 192 10.85 -19.34 -9.44
C TYR A 192 9.97 -18.40 -10.26
N PRO A 193 10.03 -17.09 -10.03
CA PRO A 193 9.47 -16.14 -11.00
C PRO A 193 10.25 -16.25 -12.31
N GLU A 194 9.62 -15.92 -13.43
CA GLU A 194 10.36 -15.65 -14.66
C GLU A 194 11.25 -14.42 -14.45
N GLY A 195 12.38 -14.36 -15.14
CA GLY A 195 13.33 -13.27 -14.94
C GLY A 195 14.74 -13.59 -15.41
N ILE A 196 15.65 -12.68 -15.13
CA ILE A 196 17.05 -12.76 -15.49
C ILE A 196 17.89 -13.17 -14.28
N ILE A 197 18.81 -14.12 -14.49
CA ILE A 197 19.75 -14.55 -13.44
C ILE A 197 21.09 -13.87 -13.68
N GLU A 198 21.53 -13.04 -12.74
CA GLU A 198 22.86 -12.46 -12.75
C GLU A 198 23.83 -13.28 -11.89
N GLY A 199 25.03 -13.53 -12.41
CA GLY A 199 26.06 -14.30 -11.69
C GLY A 199 25.72 -15.78 -11.52
N TYR A 200 24.97 -16.40 -12.47
CA TYR A 200 24.60 -17.82 -12.38
C TYR A 200 25.80 -18.76 -12.37
N ASP A 201 25.89 -19.61 -11.37
CA ASP A 201 26.96 -20.59 -11.21
C ASP A 201 26.78 -21.88 -12.04
N GLY A 202 25.66 -21.98 -12.75
CA GLY A 202 25.31 -23.17 -13.56
C GLY A 202 24.62 -24.28 -12.76
N VAL A 203 24.41 -24.10 -11.47
CA VAL A 203 23.87 -25.14 -10.56
C VAL A 203 22.67 -24.66 -9.76
N HIS A 204 22.81 -23.52 -9.06
CA HIS A 204 21.81 -23.05 -8.11
C HIS A 204 21.14 -21.77 -8.60
N VAL A 205 19.79 -21.77 -8.61
CA VAL A 205 19.01 -20.58 -8.80
C VAL A 205 18.75 -19.95 -7.41
N GLN A 206 19.49 -18.89 -7.11
CA GLN A 206 19.26 -18.10 -5.92
C GLN A 206 18.41 -16.88 -6.28
N PRO A 207 17.30 -16.58 -5.59
CA PRO A 207 16.64 -15.30 -5.75
C PRO A 207 17.62 -14.16 -5.42
N ALA A 208 17.65 -13.13 -6.22
CA ALA A 208 18.38 -11.91 -5.87
C ALA A 208 17.76 -11.30 -4.60
N GLU A 209 18.59 -10.67 -3.77
CA GLU A 209 18.06 -9.93 -2.64
C GLU A 209 17.15 -8.80 -3.10
N GLY A 210 16.04 -8.62 -2.40
CA GLY A 210 14.96 -7.75 -2.82
C GLY A 210 15.38 -6.29 -2.96
N LYS A 211 15.20 -5.75 -4.17
CA LYS A 211 15.54 -4.38 -4.56
C LYS A 211 14.54 -3.36 -4.03
N TRP A 212 13.29 -3.76 -3.80
CA TRP A 212 12.17 -2.87 -3.53
C TRP A 212 11.53 -3.12 -2.16
N ASN A 213 12.34 -3.31 -1.12
CA ASN A 213 11.90 -3.81 0.18
C ASN A 213 11.65 -2.71 1.22
N LEU A 214 11.79 -1.43 0.89
CA LEU A 214 11.47 -0.37 1.84
C LEU A 214 9.99 -0.47 2.26
N ASP A 215 9.76 -0.60 3.55
CA ASP A 215 8.43 -0.80 4.13
C ASP A 215 8.03 0.42 4.98
N PHE A 216 7.07 1.20 4.51
CA PHE A 216 6.59 2.37 5.24
C PHE A 216 6.09 2.02 6.64
N ASN A 217 5.51 0.83 6.81
CA ASN A 217 5.03 0.35 8.11
C ASN A 217 6.16 -0.13 9.04
N ARG A 218 7.42 0.02 8.64
CA ARG A 218 8.61 -0.22 9.47
C ARG A 218 9.39 1.07 9.77
N ASN A 219 9.00 2.19 9.16
CA ASN A 219 9.74 3.44 9.29
C ASN A 219 9.16 4.43 10.32
N TYR A 220 8.04 4.11 10.96
CA TYR A 220 7.49 4.91 12.08
C TYR A 220 8.31 4.71 13.37
N PRO A 221 8.36 5.74 14.25
CA PRO A 221 9.23 5.72 15.43
C PRO A 221 8.91 4.60 16.42
N LEU A 222 7.62 4.27 16.61
CA LEU A 222 7.22 3.25 17.56
C LEU A 222 7.62 1.86 17.07
N GLY A 223 8.48 1.17 17.84
CA GLY A 223 8.92 -0.17 17.53
C GLY A 223 9.90 -0.25 16.36
N TRP A 224 10.53 0.86 15.98
CA TRP A 224 11.58 0.87 14.97
C TRP A 224 12.85 0.17 15.46
N PHE A 225 13.44 -0.65 14.58
CA PHE A 225 14.75 -1.26 14.74
C PHE A 225 15.55 -1.09 13.45
N PRO A 226 16.90 -1.10 13.51
CA PRO A 226 17.73 -1.00 12.32
C PRO A 226 17.55 -2.20 11.39
N GLU A 227 17.94 -2.04 10.13
CA GLU A 227 17.71 -2.98 9.01
C GLU A 227 18.08 -4.43 9.32
N ASN A 228 19.19 -4.66 10.03
CA ASN A 228 19.64 -6.01 10.41
C ASN A 228 18.72 -6.74 11.41
N ARG A 229 17.76 -6.03 11.99
CA ARG A 229 16.74 -6.59 12.91
C ARG A 229 15.33 -6.46 12.37
N GLN A 230 15.10 -5.49 11.49
CA GLN A 230 13.79 -5.18 10.94
C GLN A 230 13.96 -4.79 9.47
N PRO A 231 13.95 -5.76 8.54
CA PRO A 231 14.07 -5.48 7.11
C PRO A 231 13.04 -4.48 6.63
N GLY A 232 13.47 -3.55 5.79
CA GLY A 232 12.61 -2.49 5.24
C GLY A 232 12.45 -1.25 6.13
N ALA A 233 13.15 -1.17 7.27
CA ALA A 233 12.94 -0.12 8.28
C ALA A 233 13.41 1.27 7.87
N GLY A 234 14.24 1.39 6.84
CA GLY A 234 14.88 2.66 6.48
C GLY A 234 16.08 3.00 7.36
N LYS A 235 16.80 4.05 6.98
CA LYS A 235 18.06 4.45 7.63
C LYS A 235 17.89 4.87 9.09
N TYR A 236 16.75 5.46 9.43
CA TYR A 236 16.35 5.88 10.78
C TYR A 236 14.83 6.12 10.80
N PRO A 237 14.19 6.25 11.96
CA PRO A 237 12.75 6.52 12.03
C PRO A 237 12.39 7.78 11.26
N LEU A 238 11.34 7.71 10.46
CA LEU A 238 10.89 8.81 9.58
C LEU A 238 11.96 9.26 8.58
N SER A 239 12.85 8.38 8.17
CA SER A 239 13.80 8.65 7.08
C SER A 239 13.13 8.78 5.71
N ASN A 240 11.91 8.28 5.57
CA ASN A 240 11.12 8.46 4.37
C ASN A 240 10.31 9.75 4.45
N PRO A 241 10.41 10.65 3.47
CA PRO A 241 9.70 11.90 3.48
C PRO A 241 8.18 11.73 3.56
N GLU A 242 7.62 10.70 2.92
CA GLU A 242 6.20 10.39 2.94
C GLU A 242 5.71 10.02 4.36
N ASN A 243 6.46 9.15 5.06
CA ASN A 243 6.15 8.80 6.45
C ASN A 243 6.25 10.02 7.38
N LYS A 244 7.30 10.84 7.17
CA LYS A 244 7.48 12.07 7.95
C LYS A 244 6.33 13.04 7.73
N ALA A 245 5.91 13.24 6.49
CA ALA A 245 4.81 14.14 6.14
C ALA A 245 3.47 13.69 6.76
N VAL A 246 3.20 12.37 6.77
CA VAL A 246 2.02 11.81 7.45
C VAL A 246 2.05 12.12 8.95
N VAL A 247 3.20 11.91 9.60
CA VAL A 247 3.33 12.20 11.05
C VAL A 247 3.20 13.69 11.32
N ASP A 248 3.86 14.55 10.55
CA ASP A 248 3.76 16.01 10.68
C ASP A 248 2.31 16.48 10.48
N PHE A 249 1.60 15.90 9.49
CA PHE A 249 0.19 16.19 9.26
C PHE A 249 -0.67 15.82 10.47
N VAL A 250 -0.55 14.60 10.99
CA VAL A 250 -1.33 14.16 12.16
C VAL A 250 -1.02 15.01 13.39
N LEU A 251 0.25 15.33 13.64
CA LEU A 251 0.66 16.15 14.78
C LEU A 251 0.20 17.61 14.66
N SER A 252 0.04 18.13 13.45
CA SER A 252 -0.49 19.49 13.22
C SER A 252 -2.02 19.58 13.32
N HIS A 253 -2.71 18.44 13.48
CA HIS A 253 -4.17 18.37 13.61
C HIS A 253 -4.58 17.73 14.95
N PRO A 254 -4.41 18.47 16.07
CA PRO A 254 -4.63 17.94 17.42
C PRO A 254 -6.09 17.61 17.75
N ASN A 255 -7.01 17.95 16.86
CA ASN A 255 -8.43 17.60 16.93
C ASN A 255 -8.73 16.17 16.45
N ILE A 256 -7.74 15.45 15.90
CA ILE A 256 -7.88 14.03 15.52
C ILE A 256 -8.05 13.19 16.80
N CYS A 257 -9.22 12.60 16.97
CA CYS A 257 -9.56 11.76 18.13
C CYS A 257 -9.62 10.26 17.81
N GLY A 258 -9.46 9.87 16.55
CA GLY A 258 -9.43 8.48 16.10
C GLY A 258 -9.04 8.38 14.64
N GLY A 259 -8.71 7.18 14.21
CA GLY A 259 -8.36 6.97 12.80
C GLY A 259 -8.36 5.50 12.39
N VAL A 260 -8.30 5.29 11.09
CA VAL A 260 -8.14 3.97 10.47
C VAL A 260 -7.16 4.06 9.31
N THR A 261 -6.29 3.07 9.23
CA THR A 261 -5.32 2.88 8.14
C THR A 261 -5.74 1.66 7.33
N TYR A 262 -6.05 1.86 6.06
CA TYR A 262 -6.43 0.77 5.18
C TYR A 262 -5.21 0.02 4.65
N HIS A 263 -5.18 -1.26 4.93
CA HIS A 263 -4.30 -2.26 4.32
C HIS A 263 -5.13 -3.26 3.54
N THR A 264 -4.48 -4.16 2.80
CA THR A 264 -5.16 -5.27 2.12
C THR A 264 -4.60 -6.61 2.57
N SER A 265 -5.34 -7.70 2.30
CA SER A 265 -5.11 -9.06 2.75
C SER A 265 -5.39 -9.31 4.25
N GLY A 266 -5.50 -10.57 4.63
CA GLY A 266 -5.65 -11.02 6.00
C GLY A 266 -7.07 -10.99 6.58
N GLY A 267 -7.96 -10.13 6.11
CA GLY A 267 -9.36 -10.04 6.55
C GLY A 267 -9.51 -9.80 8.06
N CYS A 268 -8.66 -8.94 8.65
CA CYS A 268 -8.63 -8.68 10.08
C CYS A 268 -8.60 -7.19 10.38
N TYR A 269 -9.00 -6.84 11.61
CA TYR A 269 -8.77 -5.53 12.20
C TYR A 269 -7.60 -5.62 13.18
N ILE A 270 -6.63 -4.73 13.03
CA ILE A 270 -5.48 -4.63 13.93
C ILE A 270 -5.60 -3.30 14.69
N TYR A 271 -5.43 -3.34 16.01
CA TYR A 271 -5.44 -2.12 16.85
C TYR A 271 -4.19 -2.05 17.74
N PRO A 272 -3.74 -0.85 18.09
CA PRO A 272 -2.60 -0.66 18.98
C PRO A 272 -2.86 -1.15 20.40
N PRO A 273 -1.83 -1.65 21.10
CA PRO A 273 -0.48 -1.85 20.63
C PRO A 273 -0.34 -3.18 19.89
N GLY A 274 -0.28 -3.16 18.56
CA GLY A 274 -0.12 -4.36 17.72
C GLY A 274 1.15 -5.18 17.99
N THR A 275 2.00 -4.75 18.93
CA THR A 275 3.25 -5.44 19.33
C THR A 275 3.12 -6.26 20.62
N LYS A 276 1.98 -6.23 21.31
CA LYS A 276 1.74 -7.00 22.54
C LYS A 276 0.61 -7.98 22.31
N PRO A 277 0.78 -9.26 22.68
CA PRO A 277 -0.35 -10.17 22.72
C PRO A 277 -1.41 -9.61 23.66
N GLU A 278 -2.67 -9.63 23.20
CA GLU A 278 -3.79 -9.29 24.06
C GLU A 278 -3.74 -10.14 25.31
N LYS A 279 -3.79 -9.51 26.49
CA LYS A 279 -4.26 -10.22 27.65
C LYS A 279 -5.77 -10.36 27.43
N GLN A 280 -6.21 -11.56 27.07
CA GLN A 280 -7.63 -11.87 27.11
C GLN A 280 -8.12 -11.50 28.51
N ALA A 281 -9.09 -10.57 28.53
CA ALA A 281 -9.76 -10.17 29.74
C ALA A 281 -10.72 -11.26 30.20
#